data_f0b1c1ecb19ccab8974e500882bd9bf1
#
_entry.id   f0b1c1ecb19ccab8974e500882bd9bf1
#
_cell.length_a   1.000
_cell.length_b   1.000
_cell.length_c   1.000
_cell.angle_alpha   90.00
_cell.angle_beta   90.00
_cell.angle_gamma   90.00
#
_symmetry.space_group_name_H-M   'P 1'
#
loop_
_entity.id
_entity.type
_entity.pdbx_description
1 polymer ?
#
loop_
_entity_poly.entity_id
_entity_poly.type
_entity_poly.pdbx_seq_one_letter_code
_entity_poly.pdbx_strand_id
1 'polypeptide(L)'
;MGYSYNPKSLCADEFINDEEILETLAFADAHKNDVQMCYDILEKCKPHLHPASEHGAMITHREASVLLACEDAGVNEAIKQLAHDIKQAYYGNRIVLFAPLYLSNYCVNSCLYCPYHAKNREIPRRKLTQDEIRAEVIALQDMGHKRLAIEAGEDPKHNPIEYILESMDTIYSIKHKNGAIRRVNVNIAATTVDEYRMLKKAEIGTYILFQETYNKEGYKRLHPTGPKSDYNWHTEAMDRAMEGGIDDVGLGVLFGLESYRYEFAGLIMHAEHLEAVHGVGPHTISVPRVKPAMDIDPDVFDNGIPDEMFEKIIALIRITVPYTGMIISTRESQTVRERALRYGISQISGGSRTSVGGYTEQARPHDTEQFDVSDQRTLDDVVSWLIDQEHVPSFCTACYRAGRTGDRFMSFCKSGQILNYCHPNALVTLAEYLTDYAKPDTSQKGFALIERELQKVEDEKRRRQCAEAISAVVHKGERDLRF
;
A
#
# COMPACT_ATOMS: atom_id res chain seq x y z
N MET A 1 -30.43 16.78 -13.27
CA MET A 1 -30.81 16.07 -12.03
C MET A 1 -29.52 15.73 -11.35
N GLY A 2 -29.33 16.13 -10.09
CA GLY A 2 -28.14 15.74 -9.32
C GLY A 2 -28.19 14.25 -9.00
N TYR A 3 -27.06 13.61 -8.99
CA TYR A 3 -26.92 12.25 -8.47
C TYR A 3 -27.09 12.27 -6.94
N SER A 4 -27.68 11.25 -6.35
CA SER A 4 -27.75 11.06 -4.89
C SER A 4 -26.71 10.04 -4.46
N TYR A 5 -26.13 10.20 -3.29
CA TYR A 5 -25.16 9.25 -2.72
C TYR A 5 -25.74 7.83 -2.62
N ASN A 6 -25.04 6.89 -3.20
CA ASN A 6 -25.38 5.48 -3.14
C ASN A 6 -24.13 4.60 -3.20
N PRO A 7 -23.64 4.08 -2.07
CA PRO A 7 -22.42 3.25 -2.03
C PRO A 7 -22.59 1.92 -2.78
N LYS A 8 -23.80 1.51 -3.16
CA LYS A 8 -24.06 0.28 -3.92
C LYS A 8 -24.14 0.49 -5.43
N SER A 9 -24.03 1.73 -5.89
CA SER A 9 -24.03 2.03 -7.32
C SER A 9 -22.66 1.71 -7.93
N LEU A 10 -22.65 1.32 -9.21
CA LEU A 10 -21.42 1.20 -10.00
C LEU A 10 -21.08 2.51 -10.75
N CYS A 11 -21.85 3.55 -10.55
CA CYS A 11 -21.61 4.88 -11.13
C CYS A 11 -20.76 5.72 -10.17
N ALA A 12 -19.60 6.15 -10.61
CA ALA A 12 -18.68 6.95 -9.80
C ALA A 12 -19.35 8.23 -9.24
N ASP A 13 -20.24 8.88 -10.00
CA ASP A 13 -20.95 10.09 -9.56
C ASP A 13 -21.91 9.85 -8.39
N GLU A 14 -22.30 8.59 -8.14
CA GLU A 14 -23.19 8.22 -7.05
C GLU A 14 -22.42 7.73 -5.83
N PHE A 15 -21.39 6.88 -5.98
CA PHE A 15 -20.66 6.38 -4.82
C PHE A 15 -19.55 7.32 -4.35
N ILE A 16 -19.04 8.21 -5.22
CA ILE A 16 -18.22 9.38 -4.86
C ILE A 16 -19.04 10.63 -5.18
N ASN A 17 -20.02 10.91 -4.36
CA ASN A 17 -20.95 12.00 -4.59
C ASN A 17 -20.43 13.30 -3.97
N ASP A 18 -20.23 14.36 -4.79
CA ASP A 18 -19.70 15.65 -4.34
C ASP A 18 -20.57 16.32 -3.28
N GLU A 19 -21.90 16.24 -3.44
CA GLU A 19 -22.83 16.86 -2.48
C GLU A 19 -22.74 16.17 -1.11
N GLU A 20 -22.69 14.84 -1.08
CA GLU A 20 -22.46 14.07 0.14
C GLU A 20 -21.13 14.41 0.82
N ILE A 21 -20.04 14.58 0.04
CA ILE A 21 -18.75 14.99 0.61
C ILE A 21 -18.84 16.38 1.22
N LEU A 22 -19.46 17.35 0.52
CA LEU A 22 -19.62 18.71 1.04
C LEU A 22 -20.49 18.75 2.29
N GLU A 23 -21.60 17.99 2.33
CA GLU A 23 -22.43 17.83 3.52
C GLU A 23 -21.64 17.18 4.69
N THR A 24 -20.82 16.18 4.38
CA THR A 24 -19.93 15.53 5.36
C THR A 24 -18.95 16.52 5.96
N LEU A 25 -18.32 17.37 5.15
CA LEU A 25 -17.40 18.41 5.65
C LEU A 25 -18.11 19.46 6.49
N ALA A 26 -19.30 19.90 6.08
CA ALA A 26 -20.12 20.84 6.83
C ALA A 26 -20.56 20.23 8.18
N PHE A 27 -20.97 18.98 8.19
CA PHE A 27 -21.31 18.24 9.41
C PHE A 27 -20.10 18.13 10.35
N ALA A 28 -18.94 17.77 9.82
CA ALA A 28 -17.71 17.69 10.60
C ALA A 28 -17.32 19.04 11.22
N ASP A 29 -17.45 20.15 10.47
CA ASP A 29 -17.19 21.49 11.00
C ASP A 29 -18.16 21.91 12.11
N ALA A 30 -19.42 21.53 11.98
CA ALA A 30 -20.41 21.78 13.01
C ALA A 30 -20.15 21.02 14.33
N HIS A 31 -19.50 19.86 14.26
CA HIS A 31 -19.29 18.97 15.41
C HIS A 31 -17.83 18.83 15.85
N LYS A 32 -16.88 19.54 15.22
CA LYS A 32 -15.43 19.42 15.53
C LYS A 32 -15.05 19.72 16.98
N ASN A 33 -15.88 20.48 17.70
CA ASN A 33 -15.70 20.84 19.11
C ASN A 33 -16.56 19.99 20.05
N ASP A 34 -17.34 19.05 19.54
CA ASP A 34 -18.13 18.12 20.35
C ASP A 34 -17.25 16.93 20.79
N VAL A 35 -16.49 17.18 21.86
CA VAL A 35 -15.54 16.21 22.43
C VAL A 35 -16.25 14.91 22.85
N GLN A 36 -17.50 15.00 23.38
CA GLN A 36 -18.25 13.81 23.77
C GLN A 36 -18.61 12.96 22.56
N MET A 37 -19.10 13.58 21.48
CA MET A 37 -19.38 12.87 20.22
C MET A 37 -18.12 12.19 19.67
N CYS A 38 -16.97 12.84 19.73
CA CYS A 38 -15.71 12.23 19.29
C CYS A 38 -15.38 10.97 20.10
N TYR A 39 -15.50 11.00 21.44
CA TYR A 39 -15.29 9.81 22.27
C TYR A 39 -16.35 8.73 22.01
N ASP A 40 -17.61 9.09 21.79
CA ASP A 40 -18.66 8.12 21.46
C ASP A 40 -18.38 7.39 20.12
N ILE A 41 -17.82 8.10 19.14
CA ILE A 41 -17.36 7.50 17.87
C ILE A 41 -16.18 6.54 18.12
N LEU A 42 -15.20 6.94 18.92
CA LEU A 42 -14.07 6.07 19.26
C LEU A 42 -14.52 4.81 20.04
N GLU A 43 -15.51 4.92 20.93
CA GLU A 43 -16.08 3.77 21.64
C GLU A 43 -16.68 2.74 20.67
N LYS A 44 -17.33 3.15 19.58
CA LYS A 44 -17.86 2.24 18.54
C LYS A 44 -16.77 1.40 17.88
N CYS A 45 -15.51 1.88 17.88
CA CYS A 45 -14.39 1.18 17.26
C CYS A 45 -13.69 0.19 18.19
N LYS A 46 -13.95 0.23 19.51
CA LYS A 46 -13.31 -0.66 20.50
C LYS A 46 -13.49 -2.17 20.23
N PRO A 47 -14.61 -2.67 19.68
CA PRO A 47 -14.71 -4.08 19.29
C PRO A 47 -13.61 -4.55 18.34
N HIS A 48 -13.02 -3.65 17.54
CA HIS A 48 -11.86 -3.96 16.69
C HIS A 48 -10.58 -4.32 17.46
N LEU A 49 -10.53 -4.08 18.78
CA LEU A 49 -9.43 -4.55 19.63
C LEU A 49 -9.46 -6.07 19.84
N HIS A 50 -10.61 -6.70 19.59
CA HIS A 50 -10.84 -8.14 19.77
C HIS A 50 -11.45 -8.78 18.52
N PRO A 51 -10.80 -8.68 17.35
CA PRO A 51 -11.39 -9.06 16.06
C PRO A 51 -11.79 -10.55 15.98
N ALA A 52 -11.20 -11.40 16.82
CA ALA A 52 -11.52 -12.83 16.88
C ALA A 52 -12.85 -13.15 17.57
N SER A 53 -13.32 -12.29 18.46
CA SER A 53 -14.50 -12.51 19.31
C SER A 53 -15.60 -11.47 19.15
N GLU A 54 -15.27 -10.31 18.63
CA GLU A 54 -16.18 -9.17 18.47
C GLU A 54 -16.15 -8.65 17.02
N HIS A 55 -17.33 -8.38 16.48
CA HIS A 55 -17.46 -7.75 15.16
C HIS A 55 -17.77 -6.27 15.35
N GLY A 56 -16.74 -5.43 15.23
CA GLY A 56 -16.90 -3.98 15.21
C GLY A 56 -17.57 -3.53 13.92
N ALA A 57 -18.51 -2.61 14.02
CA ALA A 57 -19.00 -1.88 12.86
C ALA A 57 -17.95 -0.85 12.42
N MET A 58 -17.74 -0.73 11.12
CA MET A 58 -16.94 0.39 10.58
C MET A 58 -17.69 1.70 10.88
N ILE A 59 -16.92 2.74 11.26
CA ILE A 59 -17.47 4.09 11.33
C ILE A 59 -17.61 4.65 9.91
N THR A 60 -18.62 5.49 9.71
CA THR A 60 -18.91 6.08 8.40
C THR A 60 -17.90 7.19 8.04
N HIS A 61 -17.86 7.54 6.75
CA HIS A 61 -17.08 8.69 6.27
C HIS A 61 -17.44 9.99 7.03
N ARG A 62 -18.72 10.20 7.43
CA ARG A 62 -19.16 11.35 8.24
C ARG A 62 -18.56 11.32 9.65
N GLU A 63 -18.63 10.19 10.34
CA GLU A 63 -18.04 10.02 11.69
C GLU A 63 -16.52 10.17 11.66
N ALA A 64 -15.86 9.54 10.69
CA ALA A 64 -14.41 9.66 10.50
C ALA A 64 -13.98 11.11 10.21
N SER A 65 -14.78 11.87 9.44
CA SER A 65 -14.52 13.28 9.13
C SER A 65 -14.71 14.18 10.35
N VAL A 66 -15.62 13.87 11.27
CA VAL A 66 -15.73 14.58 12.59
C VAL A 66 -14.46 14.40 13.39
N LEU A 67 -13.95 13.17 13.49
CA LEU A 67 -12.68 12.89 14.18
C LEU A 67 -11.51 13.62 13.51
N LEU A 68 -11.49 13.67 12.16
CA LEU A 68 -10.45 14.39 11.43
C LEU A 68 -10.47 15.89 11.71
N ALA A 69 -11.66 16.49 11.80
CA ALA A 69 -11.84 17.92 12.06
C ALA A 69 -11.61 18.32 13.53
N CYS A 70 -11.67 17.38 14.48
CA CYS A 70 -11.49 17.65 15.89
C CYS A 70 -10.07 18.14 16.21
N GLU A 71 -9.98 19.26 16.95
CA GLU A 71 -8.70 19.87 17.37
C GLU A 71 -8.35 19.58 18.84
N ASP A 72 -9.23 18.93 19.60
CA ASP A 72 -8.99 18.60 21.01
C ASP A 72 -7.80 17.66 21.16
N ALA A 73 -6.83 18.04 21.99
CA ALA A 73 -5.59 17.30 22.17
C ALA A 73 -5.82 15.91 22.80
N GLY A 74 -6.78 15.79 23.72
CA GLY A 74 -7.12 14.52 24.37
C GLY A 74 -7.75 13.54 23.38
N VAL A 75 -8.66 14.00 22.52
CA VAL A 75 -9.24 13.21 21.42
C VAL A 75 -8.17 12.78 20.44
N ASN A 76 -7.26 13.69 20.04
CA ASN A 76 -6.19 13.36 19.09
C ASN A 76 -5.23 12.30 19.65
N GLU A 77 -4.92 12.34 20.93
CA GLU A 77 -4.12 11.28 21.57
C GLU A 77 -4.89 9.96 21.64
N ALA A 78 -6.19 10.00 21.97
CA ALA A 78 -7.04 8.81 21.98
C ALA A 78 -7.15 8.17 20.58
N ILE A 79 -7.24 8.96 19.50
CA ILE A 79 -7.21 8.48 18.11
C ILE A 79 -5.89 7.71 17.86
N LYS A 80 -4.75 8.29 18.20
CA LYS A 80 -3.43 7.67 17.98
C LYS A 80 -3.28 6.38 18.76
N GLN A 81 -3.70 6.37 20.03
CA GLN A 81 -3.63 5.17 20.87
C GLN A 81 -4.54 4.07 20.33
N LEU A 82 -5.80 4.39 20.01
CA LEU A 82 -6.74 3.40 19.46
C LEU A 82 -6.25 2.83 18.12
N ALA A 83 -5.72 3.67 17.24
CA ALA A 83 -5.14 3.21 15.97
C ALA A 83 -3.95 2.26 16.17
N HIS A 84 -3.06 2.58 17.15
CA HIS A 84 -1.98 1.69 17.55
C HIS A 84 -2.51 0.33 18.01
N ASP A 85 -3.47 0.32 18.91
CA ASP A 85 -4.02 -0.91 19.50
C ASP A 85 -4.76 -1.76 18.45
N ILE A 86 -5.53 -1.14 17.56
CA ILE A 86 -6.17 -1.82 16.43
C ILE A 86 -5.11 -2.41 15.48
N LYS A 87 -4.05 -1.65 15.16
CA LYS A 87 -2.95 -2.20 14.36
C LYS A 87 -2.34 -3.43 15.01
N GLN A 88 -2.11 -3.41 16.33
CA GLN A 88 -1.59 -4.56 17.06
C GLN A 88 -2.53 -5.75 17.00
N ALA A 89 -3.85 -5.53 17.11
CA ALA A 89 -4.85 -6.59 17.05
C ALA A 89 -4.95 -7.28 15.68
N TYR A 90 -4.74 -6.54 14.58
CA TYR A 90 -4.84 -7.08 13.21
C TYR A 90 -3.51 -7.50 12.61
N TYR A 91 -2.42 -6.79 12.88
CA TYR A 91 -1.13 -6.94 12.20
C TYR A 91 0.03 -7.25 13.12
N GLY A 92 -0.11 -6.99 14.43
CA GLY A 92 1.00 -7.05 15.37
C GLY A 92 2.10 -6.05 14.99
N ASN A 93 3.33 -6.41 15.30
CA ASN A 93 4.54 -5.62 14.97
C ASN A 93 5.17 -6.00 13.62
N ARG A 94 4.49 -6.83 12.81
CA ARG A 94 4.99 -7.26 11.49
C ARG A 94 4.87 -6.14 10.45
N ILE A 95 5.95 -5.92 9.70
CA ILE A 95 6.02 -4.96 8.60
C ILE A 95 6.42 -5.68 7.31
N VAL A 96 5.56 -5.63 6.31
CA VAL A 96 5.81 -6.25 5.00
C VAL A 96 6.71 -5.35 4.16
N LEU A 97 7.74 -5.95 3.55
CA LEU A 97 8.70 -5.26 2.70
C LEU A 97 8.48 -5.58 1.23
N PHE A 98 8.62 -4.56 0.38
CA PHE A 98 8.60 -4.69 -1.08
C PHE A 98 9.53 -3.65 -1.73
N ALA A 99 9.75 -3.78 -3.04
CA ALA A 99 10.40 -2.75 -3.85
C ALA A 99 9.56 -2.44 -5.09
N PRO A 100 9.52 -1.17 -5.55
CA PRO A 100 8.98 -0.84 -6.86
C PRO A 100 9.95 -1.29 -7.96
N LEU A 101 9.42 -1.64 -9.13
CA LEU A 101 10.20 -1.86 -10.36
C LEU A 101 9.54 -1.10 -11.48
N TYR A 102 10.19 -0.03 -11.92
CA TYR A 102 9.71 0.82 -13.01
C TYR A 102 10.07 0.22 -14.35
N LEU A 103 9.06 -0.25 -15.08
CA LEU A 103 9.23 -0.90 -16.38
C LEU A 103 9.36 0.12 -17.52
N SER A 104 8.63 1.24 -17.42
CA SER A 104 8.59 2.26 -18.48
C SER A 104 8.06 3.59 -17.98
N ASN A 105 8.64 4.69 -18.46
CA ASN A 105 8.14 6.04 -18.24
C ASN A 105 7.46 6.65 -19.49
N TYR A 106 7.18 5.85 -20.53
CA TYR A 106 6.33 6.30 -21.63
C TYR A 106 4.89 6.48 -21.12
N CYS A 107 4.34 7.69 -21.34
CA CYS A 107 2.97 8.02 -20.91
C CYS A 107 2.34 9.01 -21.88
N VAL A 108 1.05 8.81 -22.19
CA VAL A 108 0.26 9.68 -23.07
C VAL A 108 -0.57 10.71 -22.31
N ASN A 109 -0.66 10.60 -20.99
CA ASN A 109 -1.39 11.51 -20.13
C ASN A 109 -0.62 12.81 -19.85
N SER A 110 -1.35 13.85 -19.47
CA SER A 110 -0.77 15.16 -19.14
C SER A 110 -1.02 15.54 -17.66
N CYS A 111 -0.81 14.59 -16.75
CA CYS A 111 -0.99 14.80 -15.32
C CYS A 111 -0.01 15.86 -14.79
N LEU A 112 -0.50 16.91 -14.12
CA LEU A 112 0.31 18.06 -13.70
C LEU A 112 1.25 17.77 -12.52
N TYR A 113 1.12 16.64 -11.87
CA TYR A 113 1.88 16.21 -10.68
C TYR A 113 2.88 15.07 -10.97
N CYS A 114 2.98 14.64 -12.22
CA CYS A 114 3.81 13.48 -12.58
C CYS A 114 4.83 13.84 -13.68
N PRO A 115 6.13 13.66 -13.47
CA PRO A 115 7.15 14.00 -14.47
C PRO A 115 7.05 13.14 -15.73
N TYR A 116 6.32 12.02 -15.70
CA TYR A 116 6.09 11.18 -16.89
C TYR A 116 5.04 11.75 -17.85
N HIS A 117 4.43 12.91 -17.54
CA HIS A 117 3.41 13.51 -18.41
C HIS A 117 3.91 13.75 -19.84
N ALA A 118 3.01 13.59 -20.82
CA ALA A 118 3.36 13.60 -22.25
C ALA A 118 4.03 14.90 -22.73
N LYS A 119 3.80 16.03 -22.03
CA LYS A 119 4.37 17.34 -22.38
C LYS A 119 5.79 17.54 -21.85
N ASN A 120 6.25 16.72 -20.88
CA ASN A 120 7.63 16.80 -20.39
C ASN A 120 8.58 16.24 -21.46
N ARG A 121 9.38 17.13 -22.05
CA ARG A 121 10.38 16.80 -23.08
C ARG A 121 11.79 16.68 -22.51
N GLU A 122 11.97 16.99 -21.24
CA GLU A 122 13.28 16.98 -20.58
C GLU A 122 13.60 15.57 -20.05
N ILE A 123 12.56 14.81 -19.61
CA ILE A 123 12.76 13.46 -19.13
C ILE A 123 13.06 12.48 -20.27
N PRO A 124 14.20 11.77 -20.25
CA PRO A 124 14.48 10.73 -21.22
C PRO A 124 13.43 9.60 -21.15
N ARG A 125 12.76 9.30 -22.28
CA ARG A 125 11.80 8.21 -22.34
C ARG A 125 12.52 6.89 -22.48
N ARG A 126 12.15 5.96 -21.59
CA ARG A 126 12.75 4.64 -21.53
C ARG A 126 11.68 3.58 -21.25
N LYS A 127 11.89 2.40 -21.83
CA LYS A 127 11.16 1.18 -21.57
C LYS A 127 12.19 0.05 -21.48
N LEU A 128 12.10 -0.77 -20.46
CA LEU A 128 13.00 -1.92 -20.28
C LEU A 128 12.69 -3.01 -21.30
N THR A 129 13.73 -3.58 -21.87
CA THR A 129 13.67 -4.87 -22.57
C THR A 129 13.56 -6.01 -21.56
N GLN A 130 13.17 -7.21 -22.01
CA GLN A 130 13.08 -8.38 -21.12
C GLN A 130 14.46 -8.75 -20.50
N ASP A 131 15.55 -8.51 -21.22
CA ASP A 131 16.90 -8.74 -20.68
C ASP A 131 17.28 -7.69 -19.61
N GLU A 132 16.88 -6.43 -19.78
CA GLU A 132 17.05 -5.39 -18.74
C GLU A 132 16.19 -5.71 -17.52
N ILE A 133 14.92 -6.14 -17.70
CA ILE A 133 14.07 -6.60 -16.59
C ILE A 133 14.74 -7.74 -15.83
N ARG A 134 15.34 -8.70 -16.55
CA ARG A 134 16.08 -9.80 -15.94
C ARG A 134 17.24 -9.29 -15.08
N ALA A 135 18.01 -8.33 -15.57
CA ALA A 135 19.12 -7.74 -14.83
C ALA A 135 18.64 -7.01 -13.56
N GLU A 136 17.59 -6.19 -13.67
CA GLU A 136 16.96 -5.48 -12.53
C GLU A 136 16.46 -6.46 -11.46
N VAL A 137 15.80 -7.53 -11.87
CA VAL A 137 15.27 -8.55 -10.96
C VAL A 137 16.38 -9.31 -10.26
N ILE A 138 17.49 -9.61 -10.93
CA ILE A 138 18.68 -10.23 -10.32
C ILE A 138 19.25 -9.30 -9.24
N ALA A 139 19.40 -8.00 -9.53
CA ALA A 139 19.86 -7.01 -8.57
C ALA A 139 18.92 -6.92 -7.34
N LEU A 140 17.62 -6.94 -7.56
CA LEU A 140 16.62 -6.96 -6.48
C LEU A 140 16.66 -8.26 -5.66
N GLN A 141 16.89 -9.40 -6.30
CA GLN A 141 17.06 -10.68 -5.60
C GLN A 141 18.38 -10.73 -4.79
N ASP A 142 19.45 -10.12 -5.29
CA ASP A 142 20.71 -9.97 -4.55
C ASP A 142 20.57 -9.08 -3.31
N MET A 143 19.63 -8.12 -3.32
CA MET A 143 19.25 -7.35 -2.13
C MET A 143 18.40 -8.16 -1.14
N GLY A 144 17.77 -9.25 -1.57
CA GLY A 144 16.91 -10.10 -0.74
C GLY A 144 15.40 -9.90 -0.95
N HIS A 145 14.98 -9.07 -1.89
CA HIS A 145 13.56 -8.86 -2.16
C HIS A 145 12.85 -10.13 -2.65
N LYS A 146 11.60 -10.33 -2.20
CA LYS A 146 10.71 -11.42 -2.60
C LYS A 146 9.38 -10.93 -3.17
N ARG A 147 9.10 -9.62 -3.04
CA ARG A 147 7.88 -8.96 -3.49
C ARG A 147 8.24 -7.68 -4.24
N LEU A 148 7.62 -7.50 -5.39
CA LEU A 148 7.74 -6.29 -6.20
C LEU A 148 6.37 -5.61 -6.39
N ALA A 149 6.42 -4.32 -6.69
CA ALA A 149 5.33 -3.56 -7.32
C ALA A 149 5.86 -3.06 -8.66
N ILE A 150 5.30 -3.52 -9.77
CA ILE A 150 5.69 -3.04 -11.09
C ILE A 150 4.91 -1.76 -11.41
N GLU A 151 5.63 -0.81 -12.02
CA GLU A 151 5.14 0.52 -12.34
C GLU A 151 5.36 0.80 -13.84
N ALA A 152 4.35 1.31 -14.52
CA ALA A 152 4.46 1.73 -15.91
C ALA A 152 3.54 2.91 -16.21
N GLY A 153 4.02 3.87 -17.01
CA GLY A 153 3.17 4.92 -17.54
C GLY A 153 2.14 4.37 -18.52
N GLU A 154 1.03 5.07 -18.68
CA GLU A 154 -0.04 4.70 -19.61
C GLU A 154 0.33 5.08 -21.04
N ASP A 155 0.66 4.09 -21.84
CA ASP A 155 0.94 4.26 -23.27
C ASP A 155 0.57 2.97 -24.02
N PRO A 156 -0.58 2.92 -24.72
CA PRO A 156 -1.03 1.71 -25.42
C PRO A 156 -0.06 1.21 -26.49
N LYS A 157 0.80 2.10 -27.02
CA LYS A 157 1.78 1.74 -28.03
C LYS A 157 3.06 1.14 -27.44
N HIS A 158 3.55 1.73 -26.34
CA HIS A 158 4.83 1.33 -25.76
C HIS A 158 4.65 0.33 -24.61
N ASN A 159 3.55 0.42 -23.87
CA ASN A 159 3.25 -0.39 -22.71
C ASN A 159 1.91 -1.13 -22.85
N PRO A 160 1.65 -1.85 -23.97
CA PRO A 160 0.43 -2.64 -24.09
C PRO A 160 0.37 -3.73 -23.02
N ILE A 161 -0.81 -4.29 -22.77
CA ILE A 161 -1.01 -5.29 -21.72
C ILE A 161 -0.10 -6.52 -21.93
N GLU A 162 0.19 -6.90 -23.17
CA GLU A 162 1.07 -8.02 -23.51
C GLU A 162 2.50 -7.79 -22.98
N TYR A 163 2.98 -6.55 -23.01
CA TYR A 163 4.29 -6.22 -22.42
C TYR A 163 4.30 -6.39 -20.91
N ILE A 164 3.25 -5.98 -20.24
CA ILE A 164 3.10 -6.16 -18.78
C ILE A 164 3.10 -7.65 -18.43
N LEU A 165 2.32 -8.45 -19.17
CA LEU A 165 2.23 -9.90 -18.98
C LEU A 165 3.55 -10.59 -19.23
N GLU A 166 4.24 -10.28 -20.34
CA GLU A 166 5.57 -10.79 -20.66
C GLU A 166 6.60 -10.43 -19.58
N SER A 167 6.53 -9.18 -19.07
CA SER A 167 7.39 -8.74 -17.98
C SER A 167 7.16 -9.55 -16.70
N MET A 168 5.91 -9.88 -16.38
CA MET A 168 5.57 -10.73 -15.23
C MET A 168 6.12 -12.14 -15.40
N ASP A 169 5.94 -12.74 -16.58
CA ASP A 169 6.48 -14.07 -16.89
C ASP A 169 8.02 -14.08 -16.73
N THR A 170 8.68 -13.04 -17.24
CA THR A 170 10.13 -12.86 -17.06
C THR A 170 10.48 -12.78 -15.58
N ILE A 171 9.83 -11.92 -14.79
CA ILE A 171 10.10 -11.73 -13.36
C ILE A 171 9.94 -13.05 -12.59
N TYR A 172 8.86 -13.78 -12.80
CA TYR A 172 8.60 -15.04 -12.09
C TYR A 172 9.51 -16.19 -12.53
N SER A 173 10.05 -16.15 -13.75
CA SER A 173 10.95 -17.18 -14.28
C SER A 173 12.35 -17.15 -13.64
N ILE A 174 12.75 -16.02 -13.03
CA ILE A 174 14.11 -15.81 -12.56
C ILE A 174 14.31 -16.41 -11.17
N LYS A 175 15.26 -17.33 -11.08
CA LYS A 175 15.79 -17.85 -9.82
C LYS A 175 17.29 -17.58 -9.81
N HIS A 176 17.74 -16.73 -8.90
CA HIS A 176 19.13 -16.36 -8.77
C HIS A 176 19.62 -16.65 -7.36
N LYS A 177 20.64 -17.56 -7.22
CA LYS A 177 21.10 -18.06 -5.91
C LYS A 177 19.92 -18.63 -5.11
N ASN A 178 19.70 -18.14 -3.88
CA ASN A 178 18.53 -18.46 -3.04
C ASN A 178 17.34 -17.49 -3.27
N GLY A 179 17.46 -16.60 -4.26
CA GLY A 179 16.46 -15.58 -4.57
C GLY A 179 15.39 -16.08 -5.54
N ALA A 180 14.17 -15.60 -5.33
CA ALA A 180 13.08 -15.68 -6.30
C ALA A 180 12.06 -14.59 -5.94
N ILE A 181 11.54 -13.88 -6.93
CA ILE A 181 10.37 -13.04 -6.71
C ILE A 181 9.15 -13.95 -6.61
N ARG A 182 8.43 -13.84 -5.52
CA ARG A 182 7.31 -14.71 -5.17
C ARG A 182 5.96 -14.01 -5.28
N ARG A 183 5.96 -12.67 -5.46
CA ARG A 183 4.77 -11.85 -5.61
C ARG A 183 5.06 -10.58 -6.36
N VAL A 184 4.21 -10.25 -7.34
CA VAL A 184 4.25 -9.01 -8.12
C VAL A 184 2.91 -8.30 -8.00
N ASN A 185 2.88 -7.16 -7.35
CA ASN A 185 1.77 -6.22 -7.40
C ASN A 185 1.88 -5.40 -8.69
N VAL A 186 0.76 -4.95 -9.21
CA VAL A 186 0.71 -4.23 -10.49
C VAL A 186 0.07 -2.87 -10.29
N ASN A 187 0.83 -1.82 -10.61
CA ASN A 187 0.37 -0.43 -10.63
C ASN A 187 0.48 0.09 -12.06
N ILE A 188 -0.58 -0.11 -12.82
CA ILE A 188 -0.76 0.41 -14.18
C ILE A 188 -2.10 1.15 -14.26
N ALA A 189 -2.27 1.93 -15.34
CA ALA A 189 -3.51 2.68 -15.56
C ALA A 189 -4.76 1.79 -15.57
N ALA A 190 -5.92 2.42 -15.34
CA ALA A 190 -7.22 1.78 -15.46
C ALA A 190 -7.40 1.12 -16.83
N THR A 191 -7.93 -0.10 -16.84
CA THR A 191 -8.08 -0.86 -18.07
C THR A 191 -9.43 -1.59 -18.16
N THR A 192 -9.59 -2.45 -19.15
CA THR A 192 -10.82 -3.20 -19.42
C THR A 192 -10.93 -4.44 -18.53
N VAL A 193 -12.16 -4.93 -18.35
CA VAL A 193 -12.43 -6.18 -17.63
C VAL A 193 -11.65 -7.35 -18.23
N ASP A 194 -11.53 -7.41 -19.56
CA ASP A 194 -10.79 -8.50 -20.23
C ASP A 194 -9.30 -8.45 -19.94
N GLU A 195 -8.69 -7.27 -19.94
CA GLU A 195 -7.28 -7.11 -19.56
C GLU A 195 -7.05 -7.42 -18.06
N TYR A 196 -7.99 -7.07 -17.18
CA TYR A 196 -7.95 -7.50 -15.78
C TYR A 196 -8.05 -9.03 -15.64
N ARG A 197 -8.84 -9.73 -16.47
CA ARG A 197 -8.86 -11.20 -16.53
C ARG A 197 -7.51 -11.77 -16.96
N MET A 198 -6.83 -11.10 -17.90
CA MET A 198 -5.48 -11.50 -18.31
C MET A 198 -4.47 -11.33 -17.17
N LEU A 199 -4.52 -10.22 -16.44
CA LEU A 199 -3.69 -9.97 -15.27
C LEU A 199 -3.97 -10.99 -14.14
N LYS A 200 -5.24 -11.32 -13.88
CA LYS A 200 -5.60 -12.38 -12.92
C LYS A 200 -4.99 -13.72 -13.31
N LYS A 201 -5.08 -14.08 -14.59
CA LYS A 201 -4.49 -15.33 -15.12
C LYS A 201 -2.96 -15.36 -15.00
N ALA A 202 -2.30 -14.20 -15.08
CA ALA A 202 -0.86 -14.04 -14.85
C ALA A 202 -0.48 -14.06 -13.35
N GLU A 203 -1.43 -14.36 -12.45
CA GLU A 203 -1.22 -14.49 -11.01
C GLU A 203 -0.64 -13.22 -10.36
N ILE A 204 -1.18 -12.05 -10.73
CA ILE A 204 -0.78 -10.80 -10.09
C ILE A 204 -1.08 -10.84 -8.58
N GLY A 205 -0.38 -9.98 -7.86
CA GLY A 205 -0.67 -9.59 -6.51
C GLY A 205 -1.91 -8.73 -6.37
N THR A 206 -1.71 -7.64 -5.69
CA THR A 206 -2.69 -6.58 -5.60
C THR A 206 -2.63 -5.74 -6.88
N TYR A 207 -3.78 -5.45 -7.49
CA TYR A 207 -3.89 -4.37 -8.46
C TYR A 207 -3.98 -3.06 -7.69
N ILE A 208 -3.08 -2.14 -7.94
CA ILE A 208 -2.99 -0.86 -7.24
C ILE A 208 -3.25 0.26 -8.24
N LEU A 209 -4.19 1.14 -7.92
CA LEU A 209 -4.42 2.37 -8.68
C LEU A 209 -4.77 3.49 -7.71
N PHE A 210 -3.98 4.57 -7.74
CA PHE A 210 -4.29 5.74 -6.94
C PHE A 210 -5.33 6.59 -7.65
N GLN A 211 -6.37 6.99 -6.90
CA GLN A 211 -7.35 7.96 -7.38
C GLN A 211 -6.70 9.32 -7.65
N GLU A 212 -5.62 9.60 -6.97
CA GLU A 212 -4.89 10.86 -6.90
C GLU A 212 -5.68 11.94 -6.16
N THR A 213 -6.86 12.31 -6.67
CA THR A 213 -7.84 13.17 -6.03
C THR A 213 -9.27 12.70 -6.31
N TYR A 214 -10.14 12.77 -5.30
CA TYR A 214 -11.57 12.52 -5.43
C TYR A 214 -12.35 13.78 -5.84
N ASN A 215 -11.75 14.98 -5.72
CA ASN A 215 -12.37 16.22 -6.14
C ASN A 215 -12.46 16.28 -7.68
N LYS A 216 -13.67 16.22 -8.23
CA LYS A 216 -13.88 16.12 -9.68
C LYS A 216 -13.38 17.32 -10.47
N GLU A 217 -13.58 18.53 -9.95
CA GLU A 217 -13.08 19.74 -10.60
C GLU A 217 -11.55 19.82 -10.52
N GLY A 218 -10.97 19.46 -9.37
CA GLY A 218 -9.53 19.30 -9.20
C GLY A 218 -8.97 18.23 -10.12
N TYR A 219 -9.64 17.06 -10.22
CA TYR A 219 -9.24 15.97 -11.09
C TYR A 219 -9.15 16.40 -12.56
N LYS A 220 -10.21 17.07 -13.06
CA LYS A 220 -10.25 17.60 -14.43
C LYS A 220 -9.14 18.60 -14.70
N ARG A 221 -8.82 19.46 -13.74
CA ARG A 221 -7.71 20.43 -13.85
C ARG A 221 -6.36 19.73 -13.88
N LEU A 222 -6.17 18.73 -13.03
CA LEU A 222 -4.92 18.00 -12.85
C LEU A 222 -4.64 16.99 -13.97
N HIS A 223 -5.69 16.53 -14.70
CA HIS A 223 -5.60 15.57 -15.81
C HIS A 223 -6.18 16.18 -17.09
N PRO A 224 -5.54 17.20 -17.68
CA PRO A 224 -6.15 17.97 -18.77
C PRO A 224 -6.30 17.19 -20.07
N THR A 225 -5.50 16.16 -20.32
CA THR A 225 -5.55 15.36 -21.54
C THR A 225 -5.05 13.93 -21.31
N GLY A 226 -5.46 13.02 -22.19
CA GLY A 226 -5.13 11.61 -22.19
C GLY A 226 -6.24 10.74 -21.59
N PRO A 227 -6.13 9.41 -21.64
CA PRO A 227 -7.16 8.49 -21.12
C PRO A 227 -7.48 8.71 -19.64
N LYS A 228 -6.47 9.03 -18.81
CA LYS A 228 -6.65 9.31 -17.38
C LYS A 228 -7.50 10.57 -17.12
N SER A 229 -7.82 11.40 -18.12
CA SER A 229 -8.72 12.54 -17.95
C SER A 229 -10.20 12.16 -17.73
N ASP A 230 -10.58 10.93 -18.00
CA ASP A 230 -11.91 10.41 -17.70
C ASP A 230 -12.01 9.98 -16.25
N TYR A 231 -12.62 10.84 -15.43
CA TYR A 231 -12.81 10.62 -14.00
C TYR A 231 -13.55 9.34 -13.68
N ASN A 232 -14.69 9.10 -14.37
CA ASN A 232 -15.53 7.95 -14.08
C ASN A 232 -14.84 6.66 -14.48
N TRP A 233 -14.23 6.61 -15.67
CA TRP A 233 -13.42 5.48 -16.09
C TRP A 233 -12.33 5.12 -15.08
N HIS A 234 -11.65 6.13 -14.56
CA HIS A 234 -10.58 5.94 -13.58
C HIS A 234 -11.12 5.47 -12.22
N THR A 235 -12.15 6.14 -11.69
CA THR A 235 -12.72 5.86 -10.37
C THR A 235 -13.38 4.48 -10.30
N GLU A 236 -14.02 4.02 -11.38
CA GLU A 236 -14.68 2.71 -11.49
C GLU A 236 -13.70 1.55 -11.84
N ALA A 237 -12.40 1.81 -11.85
CA ALA A 237 -11.40 0.81 -12.24
C ALA A 237 -11.35 -0.40 -11.29
N MET A 238 -11.58 -0.19 -9.99
CA MET A 238 -11.55 -1.28 -9.01
C MET A 238 -12.72 -2.25 -9.21
N ASP A 239 -13.91 -1.73 -9.55
CA ASP A 239 -15.08 -2.57 -9.88
C ASP A 239 -14.80 -3.44 -11.10
N ARG A 240 -14.24 -2.86 -12.17
CA ARG A 240 -13.84 -3.62 -13.34
C ARG A 240 -12.74 -4.64 -13.06
N ALA A 241 -11.80 -4.31 -12.18
CA ALA A 241 -10.75 -5.24 -11.78
C ALA A 241 -11.35 -6.44 -11.02
N MET A 242 -12.27 -6.19 -10.10
CA MET A 242 -12.95 -7.24 -9.35
C MET A 242 -13.90 -8.07 -10.23
N GLU A 243 -14.60 -7.46 -11.19
CA GLU A 243 -15.35 -8.18 -12.24
C GLU A 243 -14.42 -9.06 -13.10
N GLY A 244 -13.20 -8.59 -13.36
CA GLY A 244 -12.14 -9.36 -14.03
C GLY A 244 -11.58 -10.51 -13.19
N GLY A 245 -12.02 -10.65 -11.92
CA GLY A 245 -11.63 -11.70 -10.99
C GLY A 245 -10.39 -11.38 -10.15
N ILE A 246 -9.93 -10.13 -10.13
CA ILE A 246 -8.86 -9.70 -9.23
C ILE A 246 -9.43 -9.60 -7.82
N ASP A 247 -8.92 -10.41 -6.91
CA ASP A 247 -9.43 -10.51 -5.54
C ASP A 247 -8.92 -9.38 -4.64
N ASP A 248 -7.72 -8.86 -4.91
CA ASP A 248 -7.03 -7.91 -4.05
C ASP A 248 -6.80 -6.59 -4.80
N VAL A 249 -7.52 -5.54 -4.42
CA VAL A 249 -7.39 -4.19 -4.97
C VAL A 249 -6.78 -3.22 -3.95
N GLY A 250 -6.05 -2.21 -4.43
CA GLY A 250 -5.37 -1.24 -3.60
C GLY A 250 -5.72 0.20 -3.99
N LEU A 251 -6.29 0.94 -3.03
CA LEU A 251 -6.61 2.35 -3.17
C LEU A 251 -5.43 3.24 -2.77
N GLY A 252 -5.51 4.50 -3.15
CA GLY A 252 -4.60 5.53 -2.70
C GLY A 252 -5.05 6.93 -3.11
N VAL A 253 -4.59 7.92 -2.35
CA VAL A 253 -4.76 9.35 -2.63
C VAL A 253 -3.39 10.00 -2.59
N LEU A 254 -3.11 10.90 -3.53
CA LEU A 254 -1.90 11.71 -3.51
C LEU A 254 -2.19 13.00 -2.72
N PHE A 255 -1.98 12.93 -1.41
CA PHE A 255 -2.24 14.06 -0.52
C PHE A 255 -1.34 15.26 -0.84
N GLY A 256 -1.95 16.44 -0.89
CA GLY A 256 -1.28 17.69 -1.25
C GLY A 256 -1.70 18.24 -2.60
N LEU A 257 -2.45 17.51 -3.42
CA LEU A 257 -3.03 18.01 -4.68
C LEU A 257 -4.27 18.87 -4.45
N GLU A 258 -5.15 18.42 -3.57
CA GLU A 258 -6.42 19.06 -3.19
C GLU A 258 -6.60 19.01 -1.66
N SER A 259 -7.71 19.54 -1.15
CA SER A 259 -8.02 19.54 0.27
C SER A 259 -7.98 18.15 0.88
N TYR A 260 -7.08 17.91 1.83
CA TYR A 260 -6.94 16.60 2.49
C TYR A 260 -8.23 16.12 3.17
N ARG A 261 -9.11 17.04 3.58
CA ARG A 261 -10.39 16.70 4.19
C ARG A 261 -11.36 16.10 3.17
N TYR A 262 -11.39 16.70 1.96
CA TYR A 262 -12.17 16.18 0.84
C TYR A 262 -11.67 14.82 0.41
N GLU A 263 -10.34 14.69 0.24
CA GLU A 263 -9.67 13.46 -0.15
C GLU A 263 -9.88 12.32 0.84
N PHE A 264 -9.83 12.63 2.14
CA PHE A 264 -10.07 11.64 3.18
C PHE A 264 -11.52 11.13 3.13
N ALA A 265 -12.51 12.02 3.03
CA ALA A 265 -13.92 11.62 2.91
C ALA A 265 -14.15 10.75 1.67
N GLY A 266 -13.65 11.15 0.50
CA GLY A 266 -13.75 10.37 -0.73
C GLY A 266 -13.06 9.00 -0.65
N LEU A 267 -11.91 8.91 -0.01
CA LEU A 267 -11.20 7.64 0.20
C LEU A 267 -12.02 6.66 1.06
N ILE A 268 -12.64 7.15 2.13
CA ILE A 268 -13.48 6.31 2.99
C ILE A 268 -14.76 5.90 2.25
N MET A 269 -15.40 6.81 1.50
CA MET A 269 -16.57 6.49 0.66
C MET A 269 -16.24 5.40 -0.39
N HIS A 270 -15.05 5.45 -0.99
CA HIS A 270 -14.62 4.40 -1.93
C HIS A 270 -14.42 3.05 -1.22
N ALA A 271 -13.87 3.04 -0.02
CA ALA A 271 -13.77 1.82 0.78
C ALA A 271 -15.16 1.27 1.19
N GLU A 272 -16.10 2.14 1.58
CA GLU A 272 -17.50 1.79 1.85
C GLU A 272 -18.19 1.21 0.62
N HIS A 273 -17.94 1.79 -0.57
CA HIS A 273 -18.47 1.31 -1.83
C HIS A 273 -18.00 -0.12 -2.13
N LEU A 274 -16.70 -0.39 -2.06
CA LEU A 274 -16.15 -1.73 -2.30
C LEU A 274 -16.75 -2.78 -1.34
N GLU A 275 -16.90 -2.45 -0.07
CA GLU A 275 -17.59 -3.31 0.91
C GLU A 275 -19.06 -3.53 0.54
N ALA A 276 -19.76 -2.48 0.13
CA ALA A 276 -21.18 -2.53 -0.15
C ALA A 276 -21.53 -3.32 -1.43
N VAL A 277 -20.66 -3.27 -2.44
CA VAL A 277 -20.87 -3.94 -3.75
C VAL A 277 -20.26 -5.33 -3.76
N HIS A 278 -19.03 -5.47 -3.29
CA HIS A 278 -18.25 -6.71 -3.43
C HIS A 278 -18.15 -7.53 -2.13
N GLY A 279 -18.66 -6.99 -1.00
CA GLY A 279 -18.56 -7.65 0.32
C GLY A 279 -17.14 -7.62 0.92
N VAL A 280 -16.18 -7.08 0.18
CA VAL A 280 -14.78 -6.91 0.60
C VAL A 280 -14.30 -5.51 0.26
N GLY A 281 -13.66 -4.86 1.23
CA GLY A 281 -13.04 -3.56 1.01
C GLY A 281 -11.64 -3.67 0.42
N PRO A 282 -10.90 -2.55 0.37
CA PRO A 282 -9.58 -2.53 -0.22
C PRO A 282 -8.59 -3.39 0.57
N HIS A 283 -7.85 -4.24 -0.16
CA HIS A 283 -6.77 -5.05 0.41
C HIS A 283 -5.64 -4.15 0.94
N THR A 284 -5.35 -3.06 0.23
CA THR A 284 -4.38 -2.07 0.69
C THR A 284 -4.89 -0.64 0.48
N ILE A 285 -4.42 0.27 1.34
CA ILE A 285 -4.55 1.72 1.16
C ILE A 285 -3.15 2.33 1.23
N SER A 286 -2.77 3.05 0.18
CA SER A 286 -1.53 3.80 0.11
C SER A 286 -1.76 5.27 0.45
N VAL A 287 -0.84 5.86 1.20
CA VAL A 287 -0.94 7.25 1.67
C VAL A 287 0.27 8.07 1.20
N PRO A 288 0.46 8.29 -0.13
CA PRO A 288 1.53 9.15 -0.62
C PRO A 288 1.19 10.63 -0.41
N ARG A 289 2.23 11.46 -0.16
CA ARG A 289 2.16 12.91 -0.30
C ARG A 289 2.89 13.34 -1.57
N VAL A 290 2.45 14.47 -2.16
CA VAL A 290 3.18 15.09 -3.29
C VAL A 290 4.60 15.42 -2.85
N LYS A 291 5.58 15.09 -3.67
CA LYS A 291 7.00 15.35 -3.44
C LYS A 291 7.60 16.01 -4.68
N PRO A 292 8.70 16.76 -4.51
CA PRO A 292 9.44 17.28 -5.65
C PRO A 292 9.84 16.16 -6.61
N ALA A 293 9.85 16.50 -7.89
CA ALA A 293 10.39 15.68 -8.97
C ALA A 293 10.85 16.60 -10.10
N MET A 294 11.44 16.02 -11.15
CA MET A 294 11.76 16.80 -12.34
C MET A 294 10.49 17.50 -12.87
N ASP A 295 10.54 18.83 -13.03
CA ASP A 295 9.40 19.65 -13.51
C ASP A 295 8.16 19.66 -12.60
N ILE A 296 8.28 19.18 -11.35
CA ILE A 296 7.19 19.17 -10.37
C ILE A 296 7.61 19.90 -9.10
N ASP A 297 6.93 21.00 -8.84
CA ASP A 297 7.03 21.76 -7.59
C ASP A 297 5.75 21.53 -6.76
N PRO A 298 5.82 20.85 -5.60
CA PRO A 298 4.66 20.61 -4.76
C PRO A 298 3.96 21.88 -4.27
N ASP A 299 4.67 22.98 -4.12
CA ASP A 299 4.14 24.24 -3.58
C ASP A 299 3.13 24.90 -4.52
N VAL A 300 3.13 24.54 -5.83
CA VAL A 300 2.14 25.07 -6.78
C VAL A 300 0.72 24.59 -6.52
N PHE A 301 0.54 23.51 -5.75
CA PHE A 301 -0.79 22.97 -5.40
C PHE A 301 -1.40 23.60 -4.16
N ASP A 302 -0.59 24.26 -3.32
CA ASP A 302 -0.99 24.98 -2.10
C ASP A 302 -1.90 24.15 -1.13
N ASN A 303 -1.72 22.85 -1.10
CA ASN A 303 -2.48 21.89 -0.30
C ASN A 303 -1.58 20.96 0.51
N GLY A 304 -0.35 21.38 0.78
CA GLY A 304 0.60 20.60 1.59
C GLY A 304 0.07 20.36 3.00
N ILE A 305 0.27 19.15 3.53
CA ILE A 305 -0.17 18.79 4.88
C ILE A 305 1.02 18.61 5.82
N PRO A 306 0.96 19.17 7.04
CA PRO A 306 1.97 18.95 8.06
C PRO A 306 2.06 17.48 8.47
N ASP A 307 3.23 17.06 8.96
CA ASP A 307 3.47 15.68 9.40
C ASP A 307 2.46 15.21 10.45
N GLU A 308 2.10 16.08 11.41
CA GLU A 308 1.15 15.74 12.47
C GLU A 308 -0.25 15.43 11.92
N MET A 309 -0.73 16.21 10.94
CA MET A 309 -2.00 15.94 10.25
C MET A 309 -1.90 14.66 9.41
N PHE A 310 -0.77 14.43 8.77
CA PHE A 310 -0.54 13.21 8.02
C PHE A 310 -0.60 11.96 8.92
N GLU A 311 0.00 12.02 10.11
CA GLU A 311 -0.08 10.96 11.12
C GLU A 311 -1.52 10.73 11.58
N LYS A 312 -2.30 11.81 11.80
CA LYS A 312 -3.71 11.73 12.17
C LYS A 312 -4.55 11.06 11.07
N ILE A 313 -4.31 11.39 9.80
CA ILE A 313 -4.96 10.73 8.66
C ILE A 313 -4.64 9.23 8.65
N ILE A 314 -3.38 8.84 8.84
CA ILE A 314 -2.97 7.44 8.91
C ILE A 314 -3.68 6.72 10.06
N ALA A 315 -3.73 7.33 11.25
CA ALA A 315 -4.41 6.76 12.41
C ALA A 315 -5.91 6.58 12.14
N LEU A 316 -6.57 7.56 11.54
CA LEU A 316 -7.99 7.49 11.23
C LEU A 316 -8.32 6.46 10.14
N ILE A 317 -7.50 6.31 9.10
CA ILE A 317 -7.67 5.23 8.12
C ILE A 317 -7.58 3.88 8.82
N ARG A 318 -6.63 3.69 9.76
CA ARG A 318 -6.50 2.44 10.53
C ARG A 318 -7.73 2.15 11.38
N ILE A 319 -8.33 3.17 12.00
CA ILE A 319 -9.54 3.00 12.81
C ILE A 319 -10.75 2.69 11.92
N THR A 320 -10.87 3.38 10.79
CA THR A 320 -12.05 3.31 9.91
C THR A 320 -12.05 2.04 9.07
N VAL A 321 -10.89 1.62 8.55
CA VAL A 321 -10.72 0.40 7.73
C VAL A 321 -9.70 -0.52 8.40
N PRO A 322 -10.05 -1.14 9.54
CA PRO A 322 -9.08 -1.78 10.44
C PRO A 322 -8.33 -2.97 9.83
N TYR A 323 -8.92 -3.66 8.87
CA TYR A 323 -8.36 -4.85 8.23
C TYR A 323 -7.45 -4.55 7.02
N THR A 324 -7.45 -3.30 6.51
CA THR A 324 -6.66 -2.96 5.30
C THR A 324 -5.16 -2.95 5.56
N GLY A 325 -4.36 -3.39 4.60
CA GLY A 325 -2.91 -3.19 4.61
C GLY A 325 -2.61 -1.73 4.28
N MET A 326 -1.88 -1.02 5.15
CA MET A 326 -1.54 0.38 4.88
C MET A 326 -0.10 0.51 4.44
N ILE A 327 0.11 1.25 3.35
CA ILE A 327 1.40 1.38 2.65
C ILE A 327 1.93 2.80 2.76
N ILE A 328 3.21 2.94 3.16
CA ILE A 328 3.99 4.17 3.03
C ILE A 328 5.28 3.87 2.26
N SER A 329 5.62 4.73 1.31
CA SER A 329 6.80 4.55 0.46
C SER A 329 8.01 5.34 0.95
N THR A 330 9.13 5.20 0.24
CA THR A 330 10.36 5.97 0.43
C THR A 330 10.23 7.46 0.02
N ARG A 331 9.03 7.92 -0.39
CA ARG A 331 8.69 9.35 -0.52
C ARG A 331 8.87 10.08 0.81
N GLU A 332 8.56 9.40 1.92
CA GLU A 332 8.63 9.97 3.25
C GLU A 332 10.00 9.71 3.90
N SER A 333 10.43 10.67 4.74
CA SER A 333 11.66 10.55 5.50
C SER A 333 11.59 9.41 6.51
N GLN A 334 12.75 8.95 6.98
CA GLN A 334 12.85 7.93 8.02
C GLN A 334 12.01 8.30 9.26
N THR A 335 12.10 9.54 9.72
CA THR A 335 11.39 10.02 10.91
C THR A 335 9.88 9.95 10.76
N VAL A 336 9.34 10.39 9.62
CA VAL A 336 7.90 10.30 9.33
C VAL A 336 7.45 8.84 9.24
N ARG A 337 8.22 8.00 8.57
CA ARG A 337 7.92 6.56 8.46
C ARG A 337 7.92 5.87 9.82
N GLU A 338 8.86 6.20 10.71
CA GLU A 338 8.92 5.66 12.07
C GLU A 338 7.66 6.00 12.88
N ARG A 339 7.18 7.25 12.82
CA ARG A 339 5.95 7.66 13.49
C ARG A 339 4.72 6.98 12.88
N ALA A 340 4.64 6.93 11.55
CA ALA A 340 3.55 6.29 10.83
C ALA A 340 3.42 4.79 11.12
N LEU A 341 4.53 4.09 11.31
CA LEU A 341 4.58 2.68 11.69
C LEU A 341 3.89 2.41 13.04
N ARG A 342 3.90 3.37 13.95
CA ARG A 342 3.24 3.22 15.26
C ARG A 342 1.73 3.15 15.14
N TYR A 343 1.14 3.93 14.24
CA TYR A 343 -0.31 4.17 14.22
C TYR A 343 -1.09 3.36 13.19
N GLY A 344 -0.47 2.94 12.10
CA GLY A 344 -1.30 2.30 11.07
C GLY A 344 -0.55 1.51 10.02
N ILE A 345 0.62 1.97 9.63
CA ILE A 345 1.36 1.39 8.51
C ILE A 345 1.80 -0.05 8.80
N SER A 346 1.55 -0.94 7.86
CA SER A 346 1.90 -2.37 7.92
C SER A 346 2.77 -2.84 6.76
N GLN A 347 2.97 -1.99 5.75
CA GLN A 347 3.79 -2.30 4.57
C GLN A 347 4.63 -1.09 4.18
N ILE A 348 5.91 -1.32 3.86
CA ILE A 348 6.82 -0.26 3.42
C ILE A 348 7.67 -0.72 2.24
N SER A 349 8.05 0.20 1.37
CA SER A 349 9.12 -0.05 0.42
C SER A 349 10.48 0.18 1.07
N GLY A 350 11.51 -0.54 0.63
CA GLY A 350 12.87 -0.42 1.17
C GLY A 350 13.93 -0.64 0.10
N GLY A 351 15.03 0.11 0.14
CA GLY A 351 16.07 0.07 -0.88
C GLY A 351 15.57 0.46 -2.26
N SER A 352 14.56 1.35 -2.33
CA SER A 352 13.81 1.67 -3.54
C SER A 352 14.61 2.50 -4.54
N ARG A 353 14.33 2.26 -5.83
CA ARG A 353 14.66 3.16 -6.94
C ARG A 353 13.38 3.48 -7.70
N THR A 354 13.20 4.74 -8.09
CA THR A 354 12.00 5.25 -8.77
C THR A 354 12.25 5.60 -10.23
N SER A 355 13.44 5.27 -10.73
CA SER A 355 13.85 5.41 -12.12
C SER A 355 13.73 4.08 -12.89
N VAL A 356 13.51 4.16 -14.18
CA VAL A 356 13.51 3.01 -15.09
C VAL A 356 14.92 2.46 -15.23
N GLY A 357 15.16 1.22 -14.79
CA GLY A 357 16.49 0.59 -14.79
C GLY A 357 17.42 1.04 -13.66
N GLY A 358 16.85 1.55 -12.55
CA GLY A 358 17.61 2.18 -11.49
C GLY A 358 18.36 1.23 -10.54
N TYR A 359 18.11 -0.07 -10.58
CA TYR A 359 18.81 -1.04 -9.72
C TYR A 359 20.14 -1.50 -10.30
N THR A 360 20.27 -1.55 -11.62
CA THR A 360 21.51 -1.94 -12.30
C THR A 360 22.39 -0.76 -12.68
N GLU A 361 21.81 0.43 -12.91
CA GLU A 361 22.48 1.60 -13.40
C GLU A 361 22.73 2.65 -12.30
N GLN A 362 23.38 2.24 -11.22
CA GLN A 362 23.63 3.10 -10.04
C GLN A 362 24.45 4.39 -10.31
N ALA A 363 25.05 4.50 -11.48
CA ALA A 363 25.94 5.62 -11.85
C ALA A 363 25.28 6.70 -12.73
N ARG A 364 24.03 6.55 -13.13
CA ARG A 364 23.35 7.59 -13.93
C ARG A 364 22.69 8.64 -13.04
N PRO A 365 22.69 9.92 -13.45
CA PRO A 365 21.95 10.98 -12.75
C PRO A 365 20.46 10.62 -12.61
N HIS A 366 19.79 11.22 -11.63
CA HIS A 366 18.38 11.05 -11.27
C HIS A 366 17.38 11.60 -12.31
N ASP A 367 17.66 11.44 -13.60
CA ASP A 367 16.95 12.10 -14.71
C ASP A 367 15.69 11.36 -15.20
N THR A 368 15.38 10.16 -14.65
CA THR A 368 14.17 9.37 -14.98
C THR A 368 13.32 9.02 -13.77
N GLU A 369 13.60 9.59 -12.61
CA GLU A 369 12.85 9.31 -11.37
C GLU A 369 11.44 9.88 -11.44
N GLN A 370 10.47 9.12 -10.95
CA GLN A 370 9.08 9.58 -10.84
C GLN A 370 8.90 10.59 -9.70
N PHE A 371 9.71 10.49 -8.67
CA PHE A 371 9.77 11.43 -7.54
C PHE A 371 11.08 11.25 -6.78
N ASP A 372 11.47 12.29 -6.05
CA ASP A 372 12.66 12.27 -5.21
C ASP A 372 12.48 11.31 -4.04
N VAL A 373 13.42 10.38 -3.88
CA VAL A 373 13.43 9.41 -2.80
C VAL A 373 14.01 10.04 -1.54
N SER A 374 13.17 10.26 -0.52
CA SER A 374 13.61 10.84 0.77
C SER A 374 14.35 9.84 1.65
N ASP A 375 13.98 8.56 1.60
CA ASP A 375 14.65 7.48 2.34
C ASP A 375 15.48 6.62 1.39
N GLN A 376 16.78 6.91 1.32
CA GLN A 376 17.73 6.28 0.39
C GLN A 376 18.50 5.11 1.00
N ARG A 377 18.14 4.65 2.21
CA ARG A 377 18.81 3.54 2.88
C ARG A 377 18.77 2.26 2.07
N THR A 378 19.80 1.43 2.23
CA THR A 378 19.78 0.06 1.66
C THR A 378 18.67 -0.78 2.30
N LEU A 379 18.28 -1.89 1.66
CA LEU A 379 17.30 -2.80 2.27
C LEU A 379 17.77 -3.33 3.62
N ASP A 380 19.05 -3.67 3.77
CA ASP A 380 19.60 -4.16 5.03
C ASP A 380 19.55 -3.10 6.15
N ASP A 381 19.82 -1.84 5.83
CA ASP A 381 19.71 -0.74 6.80
C ASP A 381 18.25 -0.53 7.23
N VAL A 382 17.26 -0.71 6.30
CA VAL A 382 15.83 -0.66 6.63
C VAL A 382 15.42 -1.84 7.50
N VAL A 383 15.88 -3.05 7.19
CA VAL A 383 15.64 -4.25 8.01
C VAL A 383 16.22 -4.06 9.40
N SER A 384 17.47 -3.62 9.50
CA SER A 384 18.17 -3.32 10.75
C SER A 384 17.38 -2.30 11.59
N TRP A 385 16.95 -1.19 10.99
CA TRP A 385 16.16 -0.16 11.65
C TRP A 385 14.79 -0.68 12.15
N LEU A 386 14.09 -1.51 11.38
CA LEU A 386 12.85 -2.12 11.82
C LEU A 386 13.04 -3.02 13.04
N ILE A 387 14.13 -3.81 13.06
CA ILE A 387 14.50 -4.67 14.21
C ILE A 387 14.76 -3.80 15.45
N ASP A 388 15.48 -2.69 15.31
CA ASP A 388 15.76 -1.76 16.40
C ASP A 388 14.51 -1.10 16.97
N GLN A 389 13.44 -0.97 16.13
CA GLN A 389 12.12 -0.49 16.53
C GLN A 389 11.18 -1.62 17.01
N GLU A 390 11.71 -2.81 17.32
CA GLU A 390 10.94 -4.00 17.74
C GLU A 390 9.87 -4.45 16.72
N HIS A 391 10.04 -4.10 15.43
CA HIS A 391 9.21 -4.59 14.35
C HIS A 391 9.81 -5.84 13.71
N VAL A 392 8.97 -6.74 13.24
CA VAL A 392 9.35 -7.95 12.49
C VAL A 392 9.31 -7.66 10.99
N PRO A 393 10.46 -7.49 10.32
CA PRO A 393 10.51 -7.41 8.87
C PRO A 393 9.98 -8.69 8.23
N SER A 394 9.04 -8.56 7.28
CA SER A 394 8.38 -9.71 6.67
C SER A 394 8.53 -9.70 5.15
N PHE A 395 9.05 -10.79 4.62
CA PHE A 395 9.11 -11.06 3.17
C PHE A 395 8.06 -12.09 2.74
N CYS A 396 7.05 -12.33 3.58
CA CYS A 396 6.03 -13.35 3.39
C CYS A 396 5.14 -13.05 2.17
N THR A 397 4.88 -14.09 1.38
CA THR A 397 3.97 -14.10 0.23
C THR A 397 3.03 -15.30 0.27
N ALA A 398 2.88 -15.95 1.44
CA ALA A 398 2.21 -17.22 1.59
C ALA A 398 0.72 -17.18 1.23
N CYS A 399 -0.01 -16.11 1.62
CA CYS A 399 -1.46 -16.03 1.44
C CYS A 399 -1.87 -16.16 -0.03
N TYR A 400 -1.21 -15.46 -0.92
CA TYR A 400 -1.47 -15.53 -2.36
C TYR A 400 -1.25 -16.93 -2.93
N ARG A 401 -0.17 -17.59 -2.53
CA ARG A 401 0.24 -18.90 -3.01
C ARG A 401 -0.55 -20.06 -2.39
N ALA A 402 -1.25 -19.79 -1.29
CA ALA A 402 -2.14 -20.74 -0.61
C ALA A 402 -3.63 -20.49 -0.94
N GLY A 403 -3.94 -19.66 -1.95
CA GLY A 403 -5.30 -19.30 -2.32
C GLY A 403 -6.06 -18.57 -1.21
N ARG A 404 -5.34 -17.86 -0.34
CA ARG A 404 -5.91 -16.98 0.68
C ARG A 404 -5.89 -15.54 0.16
N THR A 405 -6.81 -15.22 -0.76
CA THR A 405 -7.01 -13.91 -1.40
C THR A 405 -8.49 -13.54 -1.35
N GLY A 406 -8.84 -12.30 -1.64
CA GLY A 406 -10.22 -11.81 -1.67
C GLY A 406 -10.99 -12.10 -0.38
N ASP A 407 -12.22 -12.58 -0.49
CA ASP A 407 -13.11 -12.90 0.64
C ASP A 407 -12.46 -13.78 1.69
N ARG A 408 -11.71 -14.79 1.26
CA ARG A 408 -11.06 -15.73 2.17
C ARG A 408 -9.96 -15.01 2.97
N PHE A 409 -9.16 -14.18 2.34
CA PHE A 409 -8.15 -13.39 3.05
C PHE A 409 -8.81 -12.39 3.99
N MET A 410 -9.82 -11.66 3.51
CA MET A 410 -10.53 -10.67 4.31
C MET A 410 -11.25 -11.26 5.51
N SER A 411 -11.82 -12.46 5.39
CA SER A 411 -12.38 -13.19 6.52
C SER A 411 -11.34 -13.47 7.61
N PHE A 412 -10.14 -13.91 7.23
CA PHE A 412 -9.03 -14.07 8.18
C PHE A 412 -8.54 -12.75 8.78
N CYS A 413 -8.51 -11.67 7.99
CA CYS A 413 -8.15 -10.35 8.49
C CYS A 413 -9.19 -9.83 9.47
N LYS A 414 -10.46 -9.80 9.06
CA LYS A 414 -11.58 -9.30 9.88
C LYS A 414 -11.74 -10.06 11.21
N SER A 415 -11.42 -11.35 11.22
CA SER A 415 -11.45 -12.19 12.42
C SER A 415 -10.14 -12.18 13.24
N GLY A 416 -9.12 -11.44 12.83
CA GLY A 416 -7.80 -11.45 13.47
C GLY A 416 -7.02 -12.77 13.33
N GLN A 417 -7.63 -13.83 12.79
CA GLN A 417 -6.97 -15.14 12.63
C GLN A 417 -5.76 -15.09 11.70
N ILE A 418 -5.66 -14.06 10.90
CA ILE A 418 -4.52 -13.85 10.00
C ILE A 418 -3.18 -13.83 10.77
N LEU A 419 -3.16 -13.38 12.02
CA LEU A 419 -1.95 -13.35 12.85
C LEU A 419 -1.37 -14.75 13.05
N ASN A 420 -2.21 -15.78 13.20
CA ASN A 420 -1.79 -17.17 13.40
C ASN A 420 -1.01 -17.76 12.21
N TYR A 421 -1.11 -17.15 11.04
CA TYR A 421 -0.36 -17.53 9.84
C TYR A 421 0.74 -16.53 9.51
N CYS A 422 0.41 -15.26 9.56
CA CYS A 422 1.30 -14.20 9.11
C CYS A 422 2.48 -13.99 10.04
N HIS A 423 2.31 -14.11 11.36
CA HIS A 423 3.41 -13.94 12.29
C HIS A 423 4.45 -15.06 12.17
N PRO A 424 4.11 -16.37 12.22
CA PRO A 424 5.06 -17.45 11.94
C PRO A 424 5.74 -17.34 10.58
N ASN A 425 4.98 -17.02 9.52
CA ASN A 425 5.55 -16.84 8.19
C ASN A 425 6.53 -15.65 8.11
N ALA A 426 6.28 -14.57 8.88
CA ALA A 426 7.20 -13.45 8.96
C ALA A 426 8.53 -13.87 9.59
N LEU A 427 8.50 -14.65 10.69
CA LEU A 427 9.71 -15.13 11.36
C LEU A 427 10.53 -16.06 10.45
N VAL A 428 9.88 -16.97 9.73
CA VAL A 428 10.58 -17.88 8.79
C VAL A 428 11.20 -17.09 7.63
N THR A 429 10.48 -16.14 7.03
CA THR A 429 11.01 -15.33 5.92
C THR A 429 12.07 -14.33 6.38
N LEU A 430 12.00 -13.85 7.62
CA LEU A 430 13.09 -13.07 8.23
C LEU A 430 14.33 -13.94 8.41
N ALA A 431 14.20 -15.16 8.91
CA ALA A 431 15.32 -16.08 9.04
C ALA A 431 16.00 -16.38 7.68
N GLU A 432 15.21 -16.53 6.59
CA GLU A 432 15.78 -16.62 5.23
C GLU A 432 16.62 -15.38 4.89
N TYR A 433 16.09 -14.18 5.13
CA TYR A 433 16.79 -12.93 4.85
C TYR A 433 18.08 -12.80 5.66
N LEU A 434 18.00 -13.05 6.97
CA LEU A 434 19.15 -12.95 7.88
C LEU A 434 20.28 -13.94 7.53
N THR A 435 19.92 -15.11 7.01
CA THR A 435 20.89 -16.14 6.63
C THR A 435 21.57 -15.82 5.29
N ASP A 436 20.80 -15.27 4.31
CA ASP A 436 21.29 -15.17 2.94
C ASP A 436 21.83 -13.79 2.56
N TYR A 437 21.34 -12.70 3.20
CA TYR A 437 21.53 -11.34 2.70
C TYR A 437 22.02 -10.34 3.76
N ALA A 438 21.72 -10.58 5.02
CA ALA A 438 21.97 -9.60 6.07
C ALA A 438 23.46 -9.44 6.40
N LYS A 439 23.85 -8.22 6.75
CA LYS A 439 25.15 -7.94 7.39
C LYS A 439 25.22 -8.63 8.77
N PRO A 440 26.41 -8.94 9.28
CA PRO A 440 26.57 -9.66 10.54
C PRO A 440 25.82 -9.05 11.74
N ASP A 441 25.85 -7.72 11.89
CA ASP A 441 25.13 -7.01 12.95
C ASP A 441 23.60 -7.15 12.81
N THR A 442 23.08 -6.93 11.61
CA THR A 442 21.65 -7.13 11.30
C THR A 442 21.21 -8.57 11.56
N SER A 443 22.06 -9.53 11.18
CA SER A 443 21.80 -10.96 11.40
C SER A 443 21.75 -11.29 12.90
N GLN A 444 22.71 -10.83 13.68
CA GLN A 444 22.78 -11.10 15.12
C GLN A 444 21.52 -10.58 15.85
N LYS A 445 21.18 -9.31 15.69
CA LYS A 445 20.01 -8.72 16.34
C LYS A 445 18.69 -9.25 15.80
N GLY A 446 18.64 -9.61 14.51
CA GLY A 446 17.48 -10.21 13.89
C GLY A 446 17.15 -11.60 14.46
N PHE A 447 18.13 -12.48 14.66
CA PHE A 447 17.90 -13.77 15.30
C PHE A 447 17.50 -13.62 16.77
N ALA A 448 18.05 -12.66 17.50
CA ALA A 448 17.62 -12.35 18.86
C ALA A 448 16.14 -11.86 18.89
N LEU A 449 15.70 -11.08 17.89
CA LEU A 449 14.29 -10.72 17.73
C LEU A 449 13.43 -11.96 17.45
N ILE A 450 13.83 -12.83 16.52
CA ILE A 450 13.11 -14.07 16.20
C ILE A 450 12.90 -14.94 17.44
N GLU A 451 13.90 -15.11 18.28
CA GLU A 451 13.79 -15.88 19.53
C GLU A 451 12.71 -15.31 20.46
N ARG A 452 12.68 -13.99 20.65
CA ARG A 452 11.65 -13.32 21.49
C ARG A 452 10.26 -13.44 20.88
N GLU A 453 10.12 -13.19 19.58
CA GLU A 453 8.85 -13.21 18.88
C GLU A 453 8.25 -14.62 18.74
N LEU A 454 9.11 -15.63 18.65
CA LEU A 454 8.65 -17.04 18.60
C LEU A 454 7.89 -17.43 19.88
N GLN A 455 8.27 -16.86 21.04
CA GLN A 455 7.57 -17.11 22.30
C GLN A 455 6.16 -16.51 22.35
N LYS A 456 5.89 -15.51 21.50
CA LYS A 456 4.56 -14.88 21.37
C LYS A 456 3.57 -15.69 20.49
N VAL A 457 4.03 -16.75 19.82
CA VAL A 457 3.15 -17.65 19.09
C VAL A 457 2.39 -18.51 20.09
N GLU A 458 1.11 -18.22 20.32
CA GLU A 458 0.29 -18.84 21.37
C GLU A 458 0.07 -20.33 21.15
N ASP A 459 -0.26 -20.74 19.92
CA ASP A 459 -0.45 -22.16 19.57
C ASP A 459 0.89 -22.91 19.65
N GLU A 460 1.02 -23.81 20.62
CA GLU A 460 2.24 -24.55 20.89
C GLU A 460 2.68 -25.42 19.70
N LYS A 461 1.71 -26.05 19.00
CA LYS A 461 2.01 -26.84 17.81
C LYS A 461 2.57 -25.95 16.70
N ARG A 462 1.96 -24.80 16.47
CA ARG A 462 2.41 -23.81 15.47
C ARG A 462 3.77 -23.26 15.84
N ARG A 463 3.99 -22.92 17.11
CA ARG A 463 5.30 -22.45 17.60
C ARG A 463 6.40 -23.46 17.33
N ARG A 464 6.16 -24.74 17.61
CA ARG A 464 7.12 -25.82 17.35
C ARG A 464 7.38 -25.97 15.84
N GLN A 465 6.34 -25.98 15.00
CA GLN A 465 6.49 -26.01 13.54
C GLN A 465 7.29 -24.83 13.00
N CYS A 466 7.07 -23.63 13.56
CA CYS A 466 7.82 -22.43 13.20
C CYS A 466 9.30 -22.56 13.58
N ALA A 467 9.62 -23.05 14.78
CA ALA A 467 10.99 -23.29 15.21
C ALA A 467 11.71 -24.33 14.32
N GLU A 468 11.02 -25.40 13.97
CA GLU A 468 11.53 -26.44 13.05
C GLU A 468 11.82 -25.85 11.66
N ALA A 469 10.91 -25.02 11.12
CA ALA A 469 11.11 -24.35 9.83
C ALA A 469 12.28 -23.36 9.87
N ILE A 470 12.43 -22.56 10.92
CA ILE A 470 13.58 -21.67 11.10
C ILE A 470 14.89 -22.47 11.16
N SER A 471 14.91 -23.56 11.93
CA SER A 471 16.08 -24.46 12.00
C SER A 471 16.42 -25.08 10.64
N ALA A 472 15.42 -25.47 9.84
CA ALA A 472 15.62 -25.99 8.50
C ALA A 472 16.20 -24.93 7.54
N VAL A 473 15.74 -23.68 7.64
CA VAL A 473 16.32 -22.55 6.89
C VAL A 473 17.80 -22.36 7.24
N VAL A 474 18.12 -22.29 8.53
CA VAL A 474 19.48 -21.94 9.00
C VAL A 474 20.48 -23.07 8.80
N HIS A 475 20.08 -24.31 9.11
CA HIS A 475 21.03 -25.45 9.19
C HIS A 475 20.94 -26.42 8.03
N LYS A 476 19.79 -26.48 7.32
CA LYS A 476 19.61 -27.38 6.18
C LYS A 476 19.58 -26.67 4.82
N GLY A 477 19.58 -25.33 4.82
CA GLY A 477 19.52 -24.53 3.62
C GLY A 477 18.16 -24.55 2.92
N GLU A 478 17.10 -25.00 3.60
CA GLU A 478 15.74 -24.98 3.05
C GLU A 478 15.23 -23.54 2.87
N ARG A 479 14.48 -23.31 1.80
CA ARG A 479 13.95 -21.99 1.45
C ARG A 479 12.49 -22.11 1.05
N ASP A 480 11.78 -20.97 1.14
CA ASP A 480 10.39 -20.88 0.72
C ASP A 480 9.42 -21.72 1.57
N LEU A 481 9.79 -21.95 2.82
CA LEU A 481 8.91 -22.61 3.80
C LEU A 481 7.76 -21.69 4.20
N ARG A 482 6.56 -22.25 4.35
CA ARG A 482 5.34 -21.47 4.67
C ARG A 482 4.27 -22.32 5.35
N PHE A 483 3.38 -21.60 6.05
CA PHE A 483 2.22 -22.16 6.75
C PHE A 483 0.90 -21.80 6.06
#